data_625e4a690ec51fab785b238ef38695da
#
_entry.id   625e4a690ec51fab785b238ef38695da
#
_cell.length_a   1.000
_cell.length_b   1.000
_cell.length_c   1.000
_cell.angle_alpha   90.00
_cell.angle_beta   90.00
_cell.angle_gamma   90.00
#
_symmetry.space_group_name_H-M   'P 1'
#
loop_
_entity.id
_entity.type
_entity.pdbx_description
1 polymer ?
#
loop_
_entity_poly.entity_id
_entity_poly.type
_entity_poly.pdbx_seq_one_letter_code
_entity_poly.pdbx_strand_id
1 'polypeptide(L)'
;YKRQVYTDAGRKRFGRRVRKPYNGEDYVVEGDRICIDHHTAHVHSAQSYATQHAAFDGRGSGGYGGRWTGLTIAGDQKRYKDLSIGKFLSYVGYAMGFKGMEVDFAGKVMGLQAYGTPDIELAKQINQDNILDLCGEWMHRGVDSKDPKFQDFVATVHKACELIQLEYFKIFDPTKKISCSGGVMLNTVINTELRKTYDLDILPHVYDGGLSIGALRYAVGHNFDMGKFPYCQDDYAPEQVTDETIEEAAELLAQGKIIGWYQGHGEIGPRALGNRSILMNPMIKDGKEILNSRVKKREWWRPFGASVLKDKAADYFDIEDSPYM
;
A
#
# COMPACT_ATOMS: atom_id res chain seq x y z
N TYR A 1 32.40 -7.85 -12.88
CA TYR A 1 31.26 -7.54 -13.77
C TYR A 1 30.15 -6.94 -12.91
N LYS A 2 29.96 -5.60 -12.96
CA LYS A 2 28.84 -4.91 -12.29
C LYS A 2 27.64 -4.94 -13.22
N ARG A 3 26.79 -5.97 -13.12
CA ARG A 3 25.48 -5.95 -13.77
C ARG A 3 24.56 -5.01 -12.97
N GLN A 4 23.92 -4.10 -13.66
CA GLN A 4 22.91 -3.24 -13.02
C GLN A 4 21.57 -4.01 -13.01
N VAL A 5 20.92 -4.02 -11.84
CA VAL A 5 19.61 -4.63 -11.64
C VAL A 5 18.54 -3.54 -11.68
N TYR A 6 17.51 -3.76 -12.47
CA TYR A 6 16.40 -2.81 -12.63
C TYR A 6 15.06 -3.53 -12.48
N THR A 7 14.08 -2.80 -11.99
CA THR A 7 12.67 -3.20 -12.13
C THR A 7 12.06 -2.52 -13.36
N ASP A 8 10.98 -3.07 -13.88
CA ASP A 8 10.27 -2.50 -15.03
C ASP A 8 9.71 -1.10 -14.75
N ALA A 9 9.31 -0.82 -13.50
CA ALA A 9 8.89 0.51 -13.07
C ALA A 9 9.99 1.57 -13.22
N GLY A 10 11.23 1.23 -12.91
CA GLY A 10 12.39 2.12 -13.11
C GLY A 10 12.65 2.45 -14.59
N ARG A 11 12.31 1.54 -15.49
CA ARG A 11 12.50 1.73 -16.93
C ARG A 11 11.55 2.73 -17.56
N LYS A 12 10.29 2.75 -17.15
CA LYS A 12 9.32 3.74 -17.65
C LYS A 12 9.75 5.15 -17.32
N ARG A 13 10.35 5.35 -16.16
CA ARG A 13 10.87 6.66 -15.73
C ARG A 13 12.04 7.15 -16.58
N PHE A 14 12.83 6.25 -17.14
CA PHE A 14 14.00 6.56 -17.98
C PHE A 14 13.78 6.38 -19.48
N GLY A 15 12.53 6.20 -19.93
CA GLY A 15 12.17 6.16 -21.34
C GLY A 15 12.62 4.94 -22.13
N ARG A 16 13.16 3.89 -21.49
CA ARG A 16 13.59 2.65 -22.15
C ARG A 16 12.53 1.57 -21.99
N ARG A 17 11.98 1.11 -23.09
CA ARG A 17 11.08 -0.05 -23.11
C ARG A 17 11.88 -1.36 -23.10
N VAL A 18 11.43 -2.35 -22.33
CA VAL A 18 11.91 -3.73 -22.47
C VAL A 18 11.55 -4.20 -23.87
N ARG A 19 12.54 -4.63 -24.64
CA ARG A 19 12.32 -5.13 -26.01
C ARG A 19 11.84 -6.56 -26.06
N LYS A 20 12.13 -7.34 -25.00
CA LYS A 20 11.71 -8.74 -24.87
C LYS A 20 10.59 -8.84 -23.84
N PRO A 21 9.48 -9.50 -24.14
CA PRO A 21 8.48 -9.86 -23.15
C PRO A 21 9.07 -10.86 -22.16
N TYR A 22 8.62 -10.82 -20.91
CA TYR A 22 9.08 -11.74 -19.87
C TYR A 22 8.59 -13.18 -20.09
N ASN A 23 7.52 -13.40 -20.90
CA ASN A 23 6.98 -14.72 -21.28
C ASN A 23 6.84 -15.72 -20.12
N GLY A 24 6.50 -15.24 -18.94
CA GLY A 24 6.42 -16.08 -17.75
C GLY A 24 7.73 -16.25 -16.98
N GLU A 25 8.81 -15.68 -17.45
CA GLU A 25 10.09 -15.74 -16.77
C GLU A 25 10.20 -14.63 -15.70
N ASP A 26 10.97 -14.88 -14.66
CA ASP A 26 11.19 -13.94 -13.57
C ASP A 26 12.07 -12.77 -13.95
N TYR A 27 12.85 -12.92 -15.02
CA TYR A 27 13.75 -11.88 -15.49
C TYR A 27 14.04 -12.02 -16.98
N VAL A 28 14.54 -10.92 -17.56
CA VAL A 28 15.15 -10.92 -18.91
C VAL A 28 16.53 -10.27 -18.84
N VAL A 29 17.43 -10.72 -19.72
CA VAL A 29 18.76 -10.16 -19.87
C VAL A 29 18.81 -9.28 -21.11
N GLU A 30 19.25 -8.03 -20.96
CA GLU A 30 19.47 -7.09 -22.04
C GLU A 30 20.88 -6.48 -21.93
N GLY A 31 21.81 -7.01 -22.71
CA GLY A 31 23.21 -6.61 -22.65
C GLY A 31 23.82 -6.94 -21.29
N ASP A 32 24.32 -5.92 -20.58
CA ASP A 32 24.90 -6.00 -19.24
C ASP A 32 23.86 -5.90 -18.11
N ARG A 33 22.57 -5.88 -18.43
CA ARG A 33 21.48 -5.63 -17.48
C ARG A 33 20.64 -6.87 -17.27
N ILE A 34 20.27 -7.09 -16.01
CA ILE A 34 19.24 -8.05 -15.62
C ILE A 34 18.00 -7.24 -15.23
N CYS A 35 16.88 -7.53 -15.86
CA CYS A 35 15.62 -6.88 -15.63
C CYS A 35 14.67 -7.88 -15.01
N ILE A 36 14.32 -7.64 -13.76
CA ILE A 36 13.51 -8.54 -12.97
C ILE A 36 12.04 -8.19 -13.18
N ASP A 37 11.19 -9.21 -13.31
CA ASP A 37 9.74 -9.02 -13.38
C ASP A 37 9.24 -8.24 -12.16
N HIS A 38 8.26 -7.37 -12.40
CA HIS A 38 7.72 -6.47 -11.38
C HIS A 38 7.15 -7.22 -10.17
N HIS A 39 6.32 -8.25 -10.41
CA HIS A 39 5.75 -9.04 -9.34
C HIS A 39 6.77 -9.94 -8.66
N THR A 40 7.74 -10.47 -9.40
CA THR A 40 8.87 -11.20 -8.82
C THR A 40 9.67 -10.31 -7.88
N ALA A 41 9.92 -9.05 -8.26
CA ALA A 41 10.57 -8.10 -7.37
C ALA A 41 9.71 -7.80 -6.12
N HIS A 42 8.39 -7.68 -6.26
CA HIS A 42 7.51 -7.55 -5.09
C HIS A 42 7.58 -8.75 -4.15
N VAL A 43 7.49 -9.97 -4.65
CA VAL A 43 7.60 -11.19 -3.84
C VAL A 43 8.92 -11.19 -3.06
N HIS A 44 10.03 -10.92 -3.73
CA HIS A 44 11.34 -10.90 -3.08
C HIS A 44 11.53 -9.70 -2.14
N SER A 45 10.81 -8.59 -2.32
CA SER A 45 10.86 -7.45 -1.40
C SER A 45 10.27 -7.78 -0.03
N ALA A 46 9.21 -8.58 -0.02
CA ALA A 46 8.50 -9.02 1.18
C ALA A 46 9.01 -10.35 1.72
N GLN A 47 10.09 -10.89 1.16
CA GLN A 47 10.60 -12.20 1.54
C GLN A 47 11.00 -12.22 3.01
N SER A 48 10.19 -12.93 3.79
CA SER A 48 10.41 -13.28 5.18
C SER A 48 10.65 -14.79 5.29
N TYR A 49 10.54 -15.33 6.48
CA TYR A 49 10.56 -16.79 6.71
C TYR A 49 9.27 -17.51 6.28
N ALA A 50 8.37 -16.82 5.58
CA ALA A 50 7.14 -17.41 5.06
C ALA A 50 7.44 -18.37 3.89
N THR A 51 6.64 -19.42 3.80
CA THR A 51 6.72 -20.42 2.73
C THR A 51 5.75 -20.13 1.59
N GLN A 52 4.85 -19.19 1.80
CA GLN A 52 3.85 -18.75 0.81
C GLN A 52 4.00 -17.27 0.57
N HIS A 53 3.87 -16.84 -0.67
CA HIS A 53 4.05 -15.45 -1.07
C HIS A 53 2.91 -14.99 -1.98
N ALA A 54 2.44 -13.77 -1.78
CA ALA A 54 1.44 -13.11 -2.59
C ALA A 54 1.89 -11.71 -2.99
N ALA A 55 1.82 -11.39 -4.28
CA ALA A 55 2.03 -10.04 -4.77
C ALA A 55 0.76 -9.57 -5.49
N PHE A 56 0.10 -8.56 -4.95
CA PHE A 56 -1.08 -7.94 -5.53
C PHE A 56 -0.80 -6.49 -5.86
N ASP A 57 -0.86 -6.15 -7.14
CA ASP A 57 -0.55 -4.81 -7.60
C ASP A 57 -1.54 -4.33 -8.67
N GLY A 58 -1.44 -3.05 -9.02
CA GLY A 58 -2.25 -2.46 -10.07
C GLY A 58 -1.80 -2.87 -11.48
N ARG A 59 -0.53 -3.25 -11.67
CA ARG A 59 0.01 -3.60 -12.97
C ARG A 59 1.35 -4.31 -12.86
N GLY A 60 1.50 -5.42 -13.58
CA GLY A 60 2.76 -6.15 -13.71
C GLY A 60 3.60 -5.75 -14.91
N SER A 61 4.72 -6.44 -15.09
CA SER A 61 5.54 -6.34 -16.30
C SER A 61 4.78 -6.86 -17.51
N GLY A 62 4.86 -6.17 -18.64
CA GLY A 62 4.02 -6.35 -19.82
C GLY A 62 4.15 -7.67 -20.57
N GLY A 63 4.74 -8.71 -20.00
CA GLY A 63 4.95 -10.00 -20.62
C GLY A 63 3.69 -10.86 -20.83
N TYR A 64 2.60 -10.53 -20.18
CA TYR A 64 1.32 -11.23 -20.30
C TYR A 64 0.27 -10.39 -21.03
N GLY A 65 0.56 -10.00 -22.27
CA GLY A 65 -0.40 -9.30 -23.11
C GLY A 65 -0.73 -7.86 -22.66
N GLY A 66 0.07 -7.28 -21.80
CA GLY A 66 -0.10 -5.89 -21.33
C GLY A 66 -1.24 -5.68 -20.35
N ARG A 67 -1.86 -6.76 -19.87
CA ARG A 67 -2.96 -6.73 -18.91
C ARG A 67 -2.49 -6.96 -17.47
N TRP A 68 -3.34 -6.74 -16.56
CA TRP A 68 -3.28 -6.70 -15.11
C TRP A 68 -2.91 -8.05 -14.52
N THR A 69 -1.75 -8.22 -13.94
CA THR A 69 -1.31 -9.51 -13.41
C THR A 69 -0.97 -9.41 -11.93
N GLY A 70 -1.49 -10.35 -11.15
CA GLY A 70 -1.01 -10.67 -9.81
C GLY A 70 -0.16 -11.93 -9.86
N LEU A 71 0.98 -11.92 -9.19
CA LEU A 71 1.79 -13.11 -8.99
C LEU A 71 1.46 -13.71 -7.63
N THR A 72 1.14 -14.99 -7.63
CA THR A 72 0.91 -15.76 -6.41
C THR A 72 1.84 -16.95 -6.41
N ILE A 73 2.55 -17.16 -5.32
CA ILE A 73 3.40 -18.32 -5.11
C ILE A 73 2.92 -19.01 -3.83
N ALA A 74 2.36 -20.21 -3.97
CA ALA A 74 1.98 -21.06 -2.85
C ALA A 74 2.83 -22.34 -2.95
N GLY A 75 3.81 -22.51 -2.05
CA GLY A 75 4.80 -23.56 -2.16
C GLY A 75 5.55 -23.46 -3.50
N ASP A 76 5.65 -24.58 -4.23
CA ASP A 76 6.31 -24.61 -5.54
C ASP A 76 5.41 -24.16 -6.70
N GLN A 77 4.18 -23.73 -6.43
CA GLN A 77 3.22 -23.35 -7.46
C GLN A 77 3.25 -21.85 -7.71
N LYS A 78 3.67 -21.49 -8.91
CA LYS A 78 3.66 -20.12 -9.40
C LYS A 78 2.42 -19.88 -10.26
N ARG A 79 1.62 -18.86 -9.91
CA ARG A 79 0.40 -18.53 -10.65
C ARG A 79 0.35 -17.03 -10.96
N TYR A 80 0.09 -16.73 -12.23
CA TYR A 80 -0.25 -15.40 -12.70
C TYR A 80 -1.74 -15.38 -13.03
N LYS A 81 -2.46 -14.34 -12.61
CA LYS A 81 -3.86 -14.14 -12.99
C LYS A 81 -4.07 -12.73 -13.54
N ASP A 82 -4.91 -12.64 -14.55
CA ASP A 82 -5.41 -11.38 -15.10
C ASP A 82 -6.42 -10.77 -14.12
N LEU A 83 -5.92 -10.14 -13.07
CA LEU A 83 -6.75 -9.54 -12.05
C LEU A 83 -6.13 -8.23 -11.56
N SER A 84 -6.82 -7.13 -11.75
CA SER A 84 -6.34 -5.82 -11.31
C SER A 84 -7.30 -5.09 -10.38
N ILE A 85 -7.52 -5.67 -9.20
CA ILE A 85 -8.31 -4.97 -8.17
C ILE A 85 -7.66 -3.64 -7.75
N GLY A 86 -6.33 -3.51 -7.86
CA GLY A 86 -5.64 -2.24 -7.61
C GLY A 86 -6.07 -1.10 -8.51
N LYS A 87 -6.62 -1.41 -9.69
CA LYS A 87 -7.16 -0.42 -10.62
C LYS A 87 -8.58 0.01 -10.31
N PHE A 88 -9.39 -0.81 -9.65
CA PHE A 88 -10.80 -0.51 -9.39
C PHE A 88 -10.95 0.81 -8.62
N LEU A 89 -10.22 0.95 -7.51
CA LEU A 89 -10.23 2.20 -6.74
C LEU A 89 -9.57 3.37 -7.50
N SER A 90 -8.61 3.09 -8.37
CA SER A 90 -8.04 4.12 -9.24
C SER A 90 -9.04 4.65 -10.26
N TYR A 91 -9.90 3.79 -10.83
CA TYR A 91 -10.98 4.23 -11.73
C TYR A 91 -12.01 5.09 -11.02
N VAL A 92 -12.36 4.77 -9.78
CA VAL A 92 -13.19 5.67 -8.94
C VAL A 92 -12.48 7.02 -8.75
N GLY A 93 -11.18 7.04 -8.53
CA GLY A 93 -10.40 8.28 -8.44
C GLY A 93 -10.45 9.12 -9.72
N TYR A 94 -10.44 8.49 -10.90
CA TYR A 94 -10.69 9.20 -12.16
C TYR A 94 -12.10 9.79 -12.23
N ALA A 95 -13.11 9.02 -11.80
CA ALA A 95 -14.48 9.54 -11.74
C ALA A 95 -14.61 10.77 -10.82
N MET A 96 -13.81 10.82 -9.76
CA MET A 96 -13.71 11.98 -8.87
C MET A 96 -12.91 13.17 -9.47
N GLY A 97 -12.36 13.02 -10.64
CA GLY A 97 -11.55 14.05 -11.28
C GLY A 97 -10.16 14.25 -10.66
N PHE A 98 -9.62 13.26 -9.96
CA PHE A 98 -8.27 13.35 -9.43
C PHE A 98 -7.24 13.50 -10.56
N LYS A 99 -6.29 14.40 -10.33
CA LYS A 99 -5.17 14.65 -11.24
C LYS A 99 -3.87 14.13 -10.62
N GLY A 100 -2.96 13.65 -11.46
CA GLY A 100 -1.67 13.12 -11.04
C GLY A 100 -1.47 11.65 -11.42
N MET A 101 -0.63 10.97 -10.67
CA MET A 101 -0.35 9.55 -10.95
C MET A 101 -1.46 8.64 -10.43
N GLU A 102 -1.92 7.75 -11.26
CA GLU A 102 -2.99 6.80 -10.99
C GLU A 102 -2.76 5.98 -9.70
N VAL A 103 -1.51 5.64 -9.42
CA VAL A 103 -1.13 4.87 -8.23
C VAL A 103 -1.47 5.57 -6.91
N ASP A 104 -1.62 6.91 -6.93
CA ASP A 104 -1.97 7.68 -5.73
C ASP A 104 -3.48 7.68 -5.45
N PHE A 105 -4.30 7.30 -6.42
CA PHE A 105 -5.75 7.45 -6.32
C PHE A 105 -6.38 6.40 -5.40
N ALA A 106 -5.96 5.15 -5.51
CA ALA A 106 -6.53 4.06 -4.75
C ALA A 106 -6.48 4.31 -3.22
N GLY A 107 -5.34 4.77 -2.71
CA GLY A 107 -5.18 5.11 -1.29
C GLY A 107 -6.02 6.32 -0.84
N LYS A 108 -6.31 7.27 -1.76
CA LYS A 108 -7.21 8.39 -1.48
C LYS A 108 -8.65 7.92 -1.40
N VAL A 109 -9.08 7.12 -2.38
CA VAL A 109 -10.45 6.59 -2.49
C VAL A 109 -10.78 5.62 -1.36
N MET A 110 -9.82 4.76 -0.96
CA MET A 110 -10.01 3.78 0.12
C MET A 110 -10.60 4.40 1.39
N GLY A 111 -10.18 5.61 1.77
CA GLY A 111 -10.68 6.27 2.97
C GLY A 111 -12.15 6.71 2.86
N LEU A 112 -12.67 6.96 1.65
CA LEU A 112 -14.03 7.42 1.44
C LEU A 112 -15.06 6.29 1.60
N GLN A 113 -14.67 5.04 1.37
CA GLN A 113 -15.56 3.88 1.50
C GLN A 113 -16.19 3.76 2.89
N ALA A 114 -15.54 4.27 3.92
CA ALA A 114 -16.03 4.22 5.31
C ALA A 114 -17.27 5.09 5.57
N TYR A 115 -17.65 5.93 4.64
CA TYR A 115 -18.81 6.84 4.74
C TYR A 115 -20.04 6.32 3.98
N GLY A 116 -19.89 5.25 3.19
CA GLY A 116 -20.98 4.65 2.43
C GLY A 116 -21.37 3.26 2.93
N THR A 117 -22.52 2.80 2.47
CA THR A 117 -23.03 1.44 2.71
C THR A 117 -22.92 0.64 1.42
N PRO A 118 -22.16 -0.48 1.40
CA PRO A 118 -21.97 -1.25 0.18
C PRO A 118 -23.24 -2.02 -0.23
N ASP A 119 -23.59 -1.97 -1.51
CA ASP A 119 -24.52 -2.91 -2.13
C ASP A 119 -23.78 -4.22 -2.43
N ILE A 120 -24.08 -5.25 -1.65
CA ILE A 120 -23.39 -6.54 -1.72
C ILE A 120 -23.70 -7.27 -3.04
N GLU A 121 -24.93 -7.17 -3.54
CA GLU A 121 -25.31 -7.88 -4.77
C GLU A 121 -24.66 -7.23 -6.00
N LEU A 122 -24.57 -5.91 -6.02
CA LEU A 122 -23.82 -5.20 -7.05
C LEU A 122 -22.30 -5.49 -6.91
N ALA A 123 -21.77 -5.51 -5.70
CA ALA A 123 -20.36 -5.78 -5.47
C ALA A 123 -19.92 -7.15 -6.02
N LYS A 124 -20.75 -8.17 -5.94
CA LYS A 124 -20.50 -9.51 -6.52
C LYS A 124 -20.47 -9.50 -8.06
N GLN A 125 -21.08 -8.52 -8.69
CA GLN A 125 -21.15 -8.40 -10.15
C GLN A 125 -20.04 -7.52 -10.73
N ILE A 126 -19.42 -6.67 -9.91
CA ILE A 126 -18.32 -5.80 -10.34
C ILE A 126 -17.10 -6.64 -10.69
N ASN A 127 -16.59 -6.42 -11.89
CA ASN A 127 -15.43 -7.10 -12.43
C ASN A 127 -14.64 -6.16 -13.36
N GLN A 128 -13.59 -6.69 -13.98
CA GLN A 128 -12.71 -5.92 -14.84
C GLN A 128 -13.40 -5.39 -16.11
N ASP A 129 -14.45 -6.05 -16.58
CA ASP A 129 -15.11 -5.70 -17.84
C ASP A 129 -16.12 -4.57 -17.67
N ASN A 130 -16.72 -4.43 -16.47
CA ASN A 130 -17.80 -3.46 -16.24
C ASN A 130 -17.41 -2.28 -15.31
N ILE A 131 -16.33 -2.35 -14.57
CA ILE A 131 -15.94 -1.30 -13.61
C ILE A 131 -15.74 0.07 -14.27
N LEU A 132 -15.22 0.10 -15.50
CA LEU A 132 -14.99 1.37 -16.21
C LEU A 132 -16.31 2.04 -16.60
N ASP A 133 -17.28 1.27 -17.04
CA ASP A 133 -18.61 1.79 -17.41
C ASP A 133 -19.35 2.33 -16.19
N LEU A 134 -19.31 1.59 -15.08
CA LEU A 134 -19.89 2.04 -13.81
C LEU A 134 -19.24 3.33 -13.29
N CYS A 135 -17.93 3.46 -13.41
CA CYS A 135 -17.24 4.70 -13.07
C CYS A 135 -17.56 5.83 -14.07
N GLY A 136 -17.72 5.50 -15.35
CA GLY A 136 -18.07 6.44 -16.41
C GLY A 136 -19.40 7.14 -16.18
N GLU A 137 -20.40 6.43 -15.68
CA GLU A 137 -21.69 7.02 -15.31
C GLU A 137 -21.56 8.16 -14.29
N TRP A 138 -20.68 7.98 -13.30
CA TRP A 138 -20.42 9.02 -12.29
C TRP A 138 -19.62 10.19 -12.86
N MET A 139 -18.66 9.95 -13.74
CA MET A 139 -17.88 11.02 -14.39
C MET A 139 -18.78 12.01 -15.14
N HIS A 140 -19.79 11.50 -15.83
CA HIS A 140 -20.73 12.35 -16.61
C HIS A 140 -21.67 13.19 -15.74
N ARG A 141 -21.94 12.75 -14.51
CA ARG A 141 -22.84 13.46 -13.58
C ARG A 141 -22.16 14.56 -12.78
N GLY A 142 -20.83 14.57 -12.73
CA GLY A 142 -20.08 15.35 -11.78
C GLY A 142 -20.13 14.75 -10.37
N VAL A 143 -19.00 14.54 -9.73
CA VAL A 143 -18.92 13.84 -8.45
C VAL A 143 -18.79 14.82 -7.29
N ASP A 144 -19.72 14.75 -6.34
CA ASP A 144 -19.55 15.29 -4.99
C ASP A 144 -19.18 14.16 -4.03
N SER A 145 -18.02 14.25 -3.39
CA SER A 145 -17.56 13.28 -2.39
C SER A 145 -18.43 13.23 -1.11
N LYS A 146 -19.34 14.17 -0.96
CA LYS A 146 -20.32 14.21 0.14
C LYS A 146 -21.71 13.65 -0.27
N ASP A 147 -21.90 13.32 -1.56
CA ASP A 147 -23.13 12.65 -2.00
C ASP A 147 -23.19 11.23 -1.41
N PRO A 148 -24.20 10.89 -0.58
CA PRO A 148 -24.33 9.56 0.01
C PRO A 148 -24.38 8.44 -1.05
N LYS A 149 -25.01 8.67 -2.19
CA LYS A 149 -25.08 7.68 -3.27
C LYS A 149 -23.71 7.39 -3.88
N PHE A 150 -22.88 8.41 -3.99
CA PHE A 150 -21.50 8.21 -4.44
C PHE A 150 -20.65 7.52 -3.38
N GLN A 151 -20.84 7.83 -2.11
CA GLN A 151 -20.18 7.14 -1.01
C GLN A 151 -20.56 5.66 -0.98
N ASP A 152 -21.85 5.33 -1.18
CA ASP A 152 -22.33 3.94 -1.30
C ASP A 152 -21.72 3.22 -2.51
N PHE A 153 -21.59 3.90 -3.64
CA PHE A 153 -20.90 3.36 -4.81
C PHE A 153 -19.41 3.07 -4.51
N VAL A 154 -18.71 3.99 -3.86
CA VAL A 154 -17.30 3.78 -3.45
C VAL A 154 -17.17 2.60 -2.50
N ALA A 155 -18.08 2.49 -1.51
CA ALA A 155 -18.11 1.37 -0.58
C ALA A 155 -18.39 0.04 -1.32
N THR A 156 -19.27 0.06 -2.31
CA THR A 156 -19.60 -1.09 -3.16
C THR A 156 -18.41 -1.56 -3.99
N VAL A 157 -17.69 -0.64 -4.64
CA VAL A 157 -16.47 -0.97 -5.40
C VAL A 157 -15.38 -1.52 -4.47
N HIS A 158 -15.22 -0.93 -3.29
CA HIS A 158 -14.27 -1.43 -2.29
C HIS A 158 -14.64 -2.84 -1.83
N LYS A 159 -15.92 -3.11 -1.59
CA LYS A 159 -16.42 -4.43 -1.23
C LYS A 159 -16.20 -5.47 -2.34
N ALA A 160 -16.33 -5.07 -3.60
CA ALA A 160 -15.97 -5.92 -4.73
C ALA A 160 -14.48 -6.32 -4.70
N CYS A 161 -13.57 -5.35 -4.44
CA CYS A 161 -12.15 -5.64 -4.27
C CYS A 161 -11.90 -6.64 -3.13
N GLU A 162 -12.57 -6.47 -2.01
CA GLU A 162 -12.48 -7.37 -0.85
C GLU A 162 -12.92 -8.80 -1.21
N LEU A 163 -14.11 -8.95 -1.81
CA LEU A 163 -14.66 -10.26 -2.18
C LEU A 163 -13.74 -10.99 -3.17
N ILE A 164 -13.21 -10.29 -4.16
CA ILE A 164 -12.29 -10.84 -5.14
C ILE A 164 -10.98 -11.29 -4.46
N GLN A 165 -10.45 -10.47 -3.55
CA GLN A 165 -9.20 -10.80 -2.88
C GLN A 165 -9.36 -11.96 -1.90
N LEU A 166 -10.47 -12.03 -1.15
CA LEU A 166 -10.81 -13.16 -0.30
C LEU A 166 -10.93 -14.46 -1.08
N GLU A 167 -11.59 -14.43 -2.26
CA GLU A 167 -11.68 -15.59 -3.13
C GLU A 167 -10.30 -16.05 -3.62
N TYR A 168 -9.45 -15.08 -3.94
CA TYR A 168 -8.10 -15.35 -4.40
C TYR A 168 -7.22 -16.01 -3.34
N PHE A 169 -7.38 -15.60 -2.07
CA PHE A 169 -6.62 -16.14 -0.96
C PHE A 169 -6.94 -17.60 -0.62
N LYS A 170 -8.06 -18.16 -1.10
CA LYS A 170 -8.40 -19.56 -0.89
C LYS A 170 -7.39 -20.58 -1.44
N ILE A 171 -6.45 -20.14 -2.27
CA ILE A 171 -5.37 -21.01 -2.75
C ILE A 171 -4.27 -21.26 -1.71
N PHE A 172 -4.20 -20.41 -0.67
CA PHE A 172 -3.18 -20.50 0.37
C PHE A 172 -3.60 -21.44 1.49
N ASP A 173 -2.60 -22.08 2.08
CA ASP A 173 -2.75 -22.85 3.30
C ASP A 173 -2.86 -21.88 4.51
N PRO A 174 -4.02 -21.82 5.19
CA PRO A 174 -4.22 -20.89 6.29
C PRO A 174 -3.39 -21.21 7.54
N THR A 175 -2.80 -22.41 7.62
CA THR A 175 -1.92 -22.82 8.74
C THR A 175 -0.50 -22.30 8.60
N LYS A 176 -0.17 -21.67 7.47
CA LYS A 176 1.17 -21.17 7.16
C LYS A 176 1.15 -19.66 6.96
N LYS A 177 2.21 -19.02 7.41
CA LYS A 177 2.40 -17.59 7.19
C LYS A 177 2.51 -17.25 5.71
N ILE A 178 1.84 -16.18 5.31
CA ILE A 178 1.84 -15.65 3.95
C ILE A 178 2.55 -14.30 3.94
N SER A 179 3.64 -14.19 3.21
CA SER A 179 4.31 -12.94 2.94
C SER A 179 3.59 -12.20 1.81
N CYS A 180 3.16 -10.97 2.06
CA CYS A 180 2.34 -10.18 1.15
C CYS A 180 3.05 -8.93 0.66
N SER A 181 2.88 -8.60 -0.64
CA SER A 181 3.47 -7.41 -1.27
C SER A 181 2.60 -6.88 -2.42
N GLY A 182 3.04 -5.78 -3.03
CA GLY A 182 2.28 -5.04 -4.03
C GLY A 182 1.41 -3.96 -3.43
N GLY A 183 1.13 -2.91 -4.21
CA GLY A 183 0.40 -1.71 -3.75
C GLY A 183 -0.99 -1.99 -3.18
N VAL A 184 -1.66 -3.06 -3.61
CA VAL A 184 -2.97 -3.48 -3.10
C VAL A 184 -2.91 -3.85 -1.62
N MET A 185 -1.78 -4.39 -1.14
CA MET A 185 -1.59 -4.76 0.26
C MET A 185 -1.42 -3.56 1.21
N LEU A 186 -1.48 -2.33 0.70
CA LEU A 186 -1.67 -1.13 1.52
C LEU A 186 -3.13 -0.92 1.94
N ASN A 187 -4.06 -1.73 1.47
CA ASN A 187 -5.46 -1.66 1.85
C ASN A 187 -5.70 -2.33 3.21
N THR A 188 -5.58 -1.53 4.26
CA THR A 188 -5.70 -1.99 5.65
C THR A 188 -7.06 -2.59 5.97
N VAL A 189 -8.13 -2.15 5.32
CA VAL A 189 -9.49 -2.66 5.54
C VAL A 189 -9.60 -4.11 5.04
N ILE A 190 -9.15 -4.37 3.81
CA ILE A 190 -9.15 -5.74 3.26
C ILE A 190 -8.17 -6.64 4.04
N ASN A 191 -7.01 -6.10 4.41
CA ASN A 191 -6.04 -6.86 5.19
C ASN A 191 -6.59 -7.30 6.54
N THR A 192 -7.44 -6.48 7.19
CA THR A 192 -8.13 -6.84 8.44
C THR A 192 -9.07 -8.03 8.22
N GLU A 193 -9.82 -8.06 7.11
CA GLU A 193 -10.68 -9.19 6.80
C GLU A 193 -9.88 -10.47 6.50
N LEU A 194 -8.80 -10.36 5.74
CA LEU A 194 -7.91 -11.49 5.45
C LEU A 194 -7.26 -12.06 6.72
N ARG A 195 -6.87 -11.21 7.67
CA ARG A 195 -6.26 -11.62 8.93
C ARG A 195 -7.18 -12.44 9.85
N LYS A 196 -8.48 -12.44 9.62
CA LYS A 196 -9.41 -13.33 10.32
C LYS A 196 -9.17 -14.81 10.01
N THR A 197 -8.53 -15.11 8.89
CA THR A 197 -8.29 -16.47 8.40
C THR A 197 -6.82 -16.80 8.22
N TYR A 198 -6.00 -15.80 7.85
CA TYR A 198 -4.62 -16.01 7.42
C TYR A 198 -3.62 -15.23 8.29
N ASP A 199 -2.49 -15.84 8.59
CA ASP A 199 -1.33 -15.15 9.19
C ASP A 199 -0.57 -14.40 8.09
N LEU A 200 -0.76 -13.08 8.04
CA LEU A 200 -0.17 -12.22 7.01
C LEU A 200 1.05 -11.47 7.53
N ASP A 201 2.14 -11.56 6.79
CA ASP A 201 3.33 -10.72 6.96
C ASP A 201 3.32 -9.61 5.91
N ILE A 202 3.07 -8.36 6.36
CA ILE A 202 2.94 -7.17 5.51
C ILE A 202 3.96 -6.14 5.99
N LEU A 203 5.03 -5.98 5.23
CA LEU A 203 6.12 -5.07 5.58
C LEU A 203 5.80 -3.62 5.13
N PRO A 204 6.41 -2.60 5.74
CA PRO A 204 6.10 -1.21 5.42
C PRO A 204 6.39 -0.80 3.97
N HIS A 205 7.27 -1.49 3.28
CA HIS A 205 7.67 -1.21 1.89
C HIS A 205 6.99 -2.11 0.85
N VAL A 206 5.79 -2.61 1.13
CA VAL A 206 5.05 -3.55 0.26
C VAL A 206 4.72 -3.01 -1.14
N TYR A 207 4.73 -1.70 -1.34
CA TYR A 207 4.46 -1.04 -2.63
C TYR A 207 5.75 -0.89 -3.48
N ASP A 208 5.69 -0.19 -4.60
CA ASP A 208 6.82 0.01 -5.53
C ASP A 208 8.11 0.54 -4.88
N GLY A 209 8.00 1.19 -3.71
CA GLY A 209 9.16 1.59 -2.93
C GLY A 209 10.06 0.43 -2.47
N GLY A 210 9.52 -0.78 -2.40
CA GLY A 210 10.26 -2.00 -2.05
C GLY A 210 10.90 -2.73 -3.24
N LEU A 211 10.62 -2.34 -4.47
CA LEU A 211 11.05 -3.07 -5.66
C LEU A 211 12.58 -3.18 -5.79
N SER A 212 13.30 -2.14 -5.39
CA SER A 212 14.79 -2.16 -5.41
C SER A 212 15.36 -3.20 -4.46
N ILE A 213 14.74 -3.35 -3.28
CA ILE A 213 15.11 -4.36 -2.28
C ILE A 213 14.85 -5.76 -2.86
N GLY A 214 13.67 -5.98 -3.41
CA GLY A 214 13.29 -7.24 -4.01
C GLY A 214 14.15 -7.62 -5.20
N ALA A 215 14.43 -6.66 -6.07
CA ALA A 215 15.32 -6.89 -7.22
C ALA A 215 16.74 -7.25 -6.77
N LEU A 216 17.27 -6.60 -5.73
CA LEU A 216 18.57 -6.93 -5.18
C LEU A 216 18.58 -8.33 -4.54
N ARG A 217 17.58 -8.66 -3.71
CA ARG A 217 17.46 -9.99 -3.09
C ARG A 217 17.38 -11.11 -4.12
N TYR A 218 16.58 -10.91 -5.17
CA TYR A 218 16.51 -11.84 -6.28
C TYR A 218 17.87 -12.03 -6.97
N ALA A 219 18.59 -10.93 -7.23
CA ALA A 219 19.85 -10.97 -7.96
C ALA A 219 20.99 -11.61 -7.15
N VAL A 220 21.02 -11.43 -5.82
CA VAL A 220 22.04 -12.03 -4.94
C VAL A 220 21.66 -13.44 -4.46
N GLY A 221 20.40 -13.83 -4.59
CA GLY A 221 19.92 -15.17 -4.22
C GLY A 221 19.74 -15.41 -2.72
N HIS A 222 19.87 -14.38 -1.88
CA HIS A 222 19.70 -14.51 -0.43
C HIS A 222 19.17 -13.22 0.19
N ASN A 223 18.62 -13.34 1.40
CA ASN A 223 18.28 -12.19 2.23
C ASN A 223 19.54 -11.53 2.77
N PHE A 224 19.50 -10.23 2.94
CA PHE A 224 20.55 -9.44 3.59
C PHE A 224 19.96 -8.65 4.75
N ASP A 225 20.81 -8.37 5.73
CA ASP A 225 20.45 -7.53 6.85
C ASP A 225 20.21 -6.10 6.38
N MET A 226 19.10 -5.53 6.76
CA MET A 226 18.73 -4.14 6.51
C MET A 226 19.04 -3.23 7.69
N GLY A 227 19.81 -3.71 8.66
CA GLY A 227 20.23 -2.95 9.83
C GLY A 227 19.07 -2.57 10.75
N LYS A 228 18.80 -1.28 10.86
CA LYS A 228 17.78 -0.73 11.77
C LYS A 228 16.35 -0.76 11.19
N PHE A 229 15.99 -1.79 10.44
CA PHE A 229 14.64 -1.89 9.86
C PHE A 229 13.55 -1.72 10.91
N PRO A 230 12.49 -0.94 10.64
CA PRO A 230 12.19 -0.20 9.40
C PRO A 230 12.83 1.19 9.28
N TYR A 231 13.69 1.60 10.16
CA TYR A 231 14.33 2.93 10.24
C TYR A 231 15.65 2.93 9.47
N CYS A 232 15.57 2.79 8.14
CA CYS A 232 16.71 2.55 7.26
C CYS A 232 17.07 3.76 6.39
N GLN A 233 16.30 4.86 6.47
CA GLN A 233 16.55 6.02 5.63
C GLN A 233 17.44 7.02 6.36
N ASP A 234 18.26 7.70 5.58
CA ASP A 234 19.19 8.77 5.94
C ASP A 234 20.41 8.30 6.74
N ASP A 235 21.59 8.63 6.23
CA ASP A 235 22.85 8.52 6.94
C ASP A 235 22.99 9.57 8.06
N TYR A 236 22.05 10.48 8.13
CA TYR A 236 22.01 11.56 9.10
C TYR A 236 21.19 11.10 10.30
N ALA A 237 21.88 10.69 11.34
CA ALA A 237 21.25 10.54 12.66
C ALA A 237 21.22 11.93 13.31
N PRO A 238 20.05 12.55 13.52
CA PRO A 238 19.97 13.77 14.29
C PRO A 238 20.48 13.51 15.72
N GLU A 239 20.90 14.58 16.38
CA GLU A 239 21.26 14.55 17.79
C GLU A 239 20.17 13.87 18.62
N GLN A 240 20.54 13.23 19.71
CA GLN A 240 19.56 12.61 20.60
C GLN A 240 18.57 13.66 21.08
N VAL A 241 17.30 13.31 21.00
CA VAL A 241 16.22 14.14 21.55
C VAL A 241 16.43 14.21 23.06
N THR A 242 16.52 15.43 23.61
CA THR A 242 16.68 15.67 25.05
C THR A 242 15.33 15.65 25.78
N ASP A 243 15.37 15.44 27.09
CA ASP A 243 14.16 15.47 27.91
C ASP A 243 13.48 16.85 27.85
N GLU A 244 14.25 17.93 27.79
CA GLU A 244 13.72 19.29 27.64
C GLU A 244 12.95 19.45 26.34
N THR A 245 13.46 18.88 25.24
CA THR A 245 12.76 18.92 23.94
C THR A 245 11.46 18.11 24.00
N ILE A 246 11.44 16.99 24.72
CA ILE A 246 10.23 16.18 24.91
C ILE A 246 9.18 16.94 25.72
N GLU A 247 9.60 17.59 26.82
CA GLU A 247 8.73 18.39 27.66
C GLU A 247 8.14 19.58 26.88
N GLU A 248 8.96 20.33 26.16
CA GLU A 248 8.49 21.43 25.31
C GLU A 248 7.48 20.95 24.26
N ALA A 249 7.75 19.84 23.60
CA ALA A 249 6.84 19.25 22.62
C ALA A 249 5.51 18.83 23.27
N ALA A 250 5.55 18.24 24.47
CA ALA A 250 4.35 17.86 25.20
C ALA A 250 3.51 19.09 25.62
N GLU A 251 4.15 20.16 26.09
CA GLU A 251 3.49 21.42 26.44
C GLU A 251 2.83 22.06 25.21
N LEU A 252 3.54 22.11 24.06
CA LEU A 252 2.99 22.64 22.82
C LEU A 252 1.77 21.83 22.37
N LEU A 253 1.83 20.50 22.43
CA LEU A 253 0.69 19.64 22.11
C LEU A 253 -0.49 19.85 23.08
N ALA A 254 -0.23 20.01 24.38
CA ALA A 254 -1.25 20.31 25.37
C ALA A 254 -1.94 21.66 25.10
N GLN A 255 -1.19 22.66 24.62
CA GLN A 255 -1.71 23.96 24.17
C GLN A 255 -2.45 23.89 22.81
N GLY A 256 -2.56 22.72 22.19
CA GLY A 256 -3.25 22.53 20.92
C GLY A 256 -2.42 22.93 19.69
N LYS A 257 -1.12 23.01 19.82
CA LYS A 257 -0.25 23.26 18.67
C LYS A 257 -0.09 21.99 17.83
N ILE A 258 0.23 22.18 16.56
CA ILE A 258 0.61 21.13 15.64
C ILE A 258 2.12 21.20 15.49
N ILE A 259 2.81 20.10 15.72
CA ILE A 259 4.27 20.04 15.63
C ILE A 259 4.72 19.04 14.59
N GLY A 260 5.85 19.34 13.94
CA GLY A 260 6.61 18.38 13.15
C GLY A 260 7.66 17.74 14.06
N TRP A 261 7.64 16.41 14.13
CA TRP A 261 8.57 15.64 14.94
C TRP A 261 9.49 14.80 14.07
N TYR A 262 10.78 14.98 14.22
CA TYR A 262 11.81 14.18 13.56
C TYR A 262 12.82 13.69 14.58
N GLN A 263 13.09 12.37 14.58
CA GLN A 263 14.10 11.75 15.43
C GLN A 263 14.71 10.52 14.75
N GLY A 264 15.95 10.20 15.09
CA GLY A 264 16.62 8.99 14.58
C GLY A 264 16.66 8.94 13.05
N HIS A 265 16.59 7.73 12.50
CA HIS A 265 16.57 7.48 11.07
C HIS A 265 15.13 7.47 10.52
N GLY A 266 14.95 7.95 9.29
CA GLY A 266 13.66 7.92 8.63
C GLY A 266 13.18 6.49 8.33
N GLU A 267 11.85 6.32 8.35
CA GLU A 267 11.21 5.04 8.10
C GLU A 267 11.18 4.71 6.62
N ILE A 268 11.37 3.44 6.28
CA ILE A 268 11.08 2.92 4.94
C ILE A 268 9.57 2.75 4.79
N GLY A 269 9.06 3.03 3.58
CA GLY A 269 7.63 2.90 3.30
C GLY A 269 6.87 4.21 3.29
N PRO A 270 5.54 4.18 3.02
CA PRO A 270 4.73 5.38 2.82
C PRO A 270 4.20 5.99 4.12
N ARG A 271 4.43 5.35 5.26
CA ARG A 271 3.89 5.75 6.56
C ARG A 271 4.97 6.35 7.44
N ALA A 272 4.59 7.33 8.25
CA ALA A 272 5.38 7.77 9.39
C ALA A 272 5.14 6.78 10.56
N LEU A 273 6.20 6.33 11.19
CA LEU A 273 6.16 5.35 12.28
C LEU A 273 6.78 5.92 13.58
N GLY A 274 6.72 7.24 13.75
CA GLY A 274 7.22 7.94 14.92
C GLY A 274 8.48 8.80 14.67
N ASN A 275 9.25 8.50 13.64
CA ASN A 275 10.49 9.24 13.36
C ASN A 275 10.30 10.43 12.40
N ARG A 276 9.23 10.49 11.63
CA ARG A 276 8.90 11.58 10.69
C ARG A 276 7.42 11.94 10.78
N SER A 277 6.98 12.36 11.95
CA SER A 277 5.55 12.50 12.26
C SER A 277 5.10 13.96 12.31
N ILE A 278 3.84 14.19 11.99
CA ILE A 278 3.10 15.39 12.38
C ILE A 278 2.21 14.99 13.55
N LEU A 279 2.40 15.66 14.68
CA LEU A 279 1.70 15.35 15.92
C LEU A 279 0.70 16.45 16.25
N MET A 280 -0.45 16.05 16.78
CA MET A 280 -1.49 16.94 17.26
C MET A 280 -2.25 16.26 18.41
N ASN A 281 -2.67 17.02 19.41
CA ASN A 281 -3.49 16.50 20.48
C ASN A 281 -4.86 16.01 19.95
N PRO A 282 -5.22 14.73 20.16
CA PRO A 282 -6.47 14.15 19.64
C PRO A 282 -7.73 14.72 20.31
N MET A 283 -7.59 15.39 21.46
CA MET A 283 -8.71 16.04 22.16
C MET A 283 -9.20 17.34 21.49
N ILE A 284 -8.49 17.83 20.48
CA ILE A 284 -8.88 19.04 19.78
C ILE A 284 -10.08 18.75 18.89
N LYS A 285 -11.18 19.46 19.15
CA LYS A 285 -12.38 19.42 18.31
C LYS A 285 -11.99 19.80 16.87
N ASP A 286 -12.53 19.07 15.90
CA ASP A 286 -12.26 19.27 14.48
C ASP A 286 -10.79 19.10 14.06
N GLY A 287 -9.96 18.45 14.91
CA GLY A 287 -8.53 18.24 14.68
C GLY A 287 -8.23 17.56 13.33
N LYS A 288 -9.03 16.57 12.92
CA LYS A 288 -8.92 15.91 11.62
C LYS A 288 -9.11 16.91 10.46
N GLU A 289 -10.12 17.77 10.54
CA GLU A 289 -10.41 18.78 9.52
C GLU A 289 -9.28 19.81 9.45
N ILE A 290 -8.81 20.29 10.60
CA ILE A 290 -7.70 21.25 10.71
C ILE A 290 -6.44 20.67 10.04
N LEU A 291 -6.07 19.44 10.37
CA LEU A 291 -4.88 18.80 9.80
C LEU A 291 -5.03 18.58 8.29
N ASN A 292 -6.19 18.09 7.82
CA ASN A 292 -6.41 17.84 6.41
C ASN A 292 -6.43 19.14 5.59
N SER A 293 -7.12 20.19 6.06
CA SER A 293 -7.30 21.42 5.30
C SER A 293 -6.09 22.36 5.37
N ARG A 294 -5.49 22.55 6.53
CA ARG A 294 -4.45 23.58 6.74
C ARG A 294 -3.03 23.03 6.55
N VAL A 295 -2.77 21.80 7.04
CA VAL A 295 -1.43 21.22 7.04
C VAL A 295 -1.19 20.33 5.84
N LYS A 296 -2.04 19.31 5.66
CA LYS A 296 -1.87 18.32 4.60
C LYS A 296 -2.44 18.76 3.25
N LYS A 297 -3.36 19.74 3.24
CA LYS A 297 -4.07 20.24 2.05
C LYS A 297 -4.56 19.10 1.17
N ARG A 298 -5.34 18.20 1.78
CA ARG A 298 -5.83 16.98 1.17
C ARG A 298 -7.31 16.74 1.46
N GLU A 299 -7.85 15.66 0.97
CA GLU A 299 -9.26 15.30 1.04
C GLU A 299 -9.74 15.18 2.49
N TRP A 300 -10.94 15.70 2.79
CA TRP A 300 -11.51 15.81 4.14
C TRP A 300 -11.72 14.45 4.85
N TRP A 301 -11.92 13.38 4.10
CA TRP A 301 -12.18 12.04 4.65
C TRP A 301 -10.90 11.28 5.05
N ARG A 302 -9.73 11.76 4.68
CA ARG A 302 -8.46 11.05 4.98
C ARG A 302 -8.27 10.90 6.50
N PRO A 303 -8.03 9.65 6.98
CA PRO A 303 -7.79 9.40 8.41
C PRO A 303 -6.37 9.77 8.83
N PHE A 304 -6.17 9.77 10.14
CA PHE A 304 -4.86 9.82 10.79
C PHE A 304 -4.68 8.59 11.67
N GLY A 305 -3.45 8.12 11.84
CA GLY A 305 -3.10 7.11 12.82
C GLY A 305 -3.02 7.73 14.22
N ALA A 306 -3.36 6.94 15.22
CA ALA A 306 -3.18 7.32 16.62
C ALA A 306 -1.81 6.84 17.12
N SER A 307 -1.16 7.64 17.96
CA SER A 307 -0.06 7.21 18.81
C SER A 307 -0.61 6.92 20.20
N VAL A 308 -0.39 5.71 20.69
CA VAL A 308 -0.88 5.25 21.99
C VAL A 308 0.23 4.52 22.73
N LEU A 309 0.24 4.63 24.05
CA LEU A 309 1.15 3.83 24.89
C LEU A 309 0.83 2.34 24.69
N LYS A 310 1.84 1.51 24.52
CA LYS A 310 1.69 0.09 24.20
C LYS A 310 0.85 -0.65 25.25
N ASP A 311 1.08 -0.36 26.51
CA ASP A 311 0.33 -0.92 27.65
C ASP A 311 -1.13 -0.42 27.76
N LYS A 312 -1.49 0.61 26.99
CA LYS A 312 -2.84 1.19 26.89
C LYS A 312 -3.53 0.91 25.56
N ALA A 313 -2.87 0.24 24.62
CA ALA A 313 -3.42 0.02 23.30
C ALA A 313 -4.75 -0.74 23.34
N ALA A 314 -4.85 -1.78 24.16
CA ALA A 314 -6.06 -2.57 24.33
C ALA A 314 -7.26 -1.82 24.93
N ASP A 315 -7.03 -0.68 25.60
CA ASP A 315 -8.10 0.17 26.14
C ASP A 315 -8.84 0.92 25.01
N TYR A 316 -8.23 1.06 23.83
CA TYR A 316 -8.72 1.85 22.71
C TYR A 316 -8.91 1.07 21.42
N PHE A 317 -8.20 -0.03 21.23
CA PHE A 317 -8.16 -0.77 19.97
C PHE A 317 -8.25 -2.27 20.20
N ASP A 318 -9.04 -2.94 19.38
CA ASP A 318 -9.10 -4.40 19.30
C ASP A 318 -7.97 -4.90 18.38
N ILE A 319 -6.74 -4.74 18.84
CA ILE A 319 -5.53 -5.12 18.11
C ILE A 319 -4.39 -5.41 19.09
N GLU A 320 -3.69 -6.52 18.89
CA GLU A 320 -2.55 -6.90 19.74
C GLU A 320 -1.28 -6.12 19.42
N ASP A 321 -1.00 -5.94 18.14
CA ASP A 321 0.21 -5.25 17.67
C ASP A 321 -0.01 -4.61 16.30
N SER A 322 0.59 -3.43 16.07
CA SER A 322 0.54 -2.71 14.81
C SER A 322 1.87 -1.98 14.54
N PRO A 323 2.94 -2.71 14.25
CA PRO A 323 4.29 -2.13 14.15
C PRO A 323 4.46 -1.19 12.97
N TYR A 324 3.62 -1.29 11.95
CA TYR A 324 3.77 -0.55 10.70
C TYR A 324 2.52 0.26 10.29
N MET A 325 1.62 0.48 11.24
CA MET A 325 0.39 1.23 11.02
C MET A 325 -0.54 0.50 10.02
#